data_1fcf5a38606eff70eda53a84de4a2a18
#
_entry.id   1fcf5a38606eff70eda53a84de4a2a18
#
_cell.length_a   1.000
_cell.length_b   1.000
_cell.length_c   1.000
_cell.angle_alpha   90.00
_cell.angle_beta   90.00
_cell.angle_gamma   90.00
#
_symmetry.space_group_name_H-M   'P 1'
#
loop_
_entity.id
_entity.type
_entity.pdbx_description
1 polymer ?
#
loop_
_entity_poly.entity_id
_entity_poly.type
_entity_poly.pdbx_seq_one_letter_code
_entity_poly.pdbx_strand_id
1 'polypeptide(L)'
;VLRGEGGSNALDLPDIQKQGDFFVESPIILLAAIIWYLRIYRGGKYCTFPHAIEFLNKPYADIFTILTSYPALENYLSPFMDAWQGGAQDQLQGQIASAKIPLSRMISPQLYWVMTGDDFTLDLNNPEHPKILCVGNNPDRQNIYSAALGLYNSRIVKLVNKKGQLKSSIIIDELPTIYFRGIDNLIATARSNKVAVCLGFQDFSQLARDYGDKEAKVIQNTVGNIFSGQVVGCLLYTSDAA
;
A
#
# COMPACT_ATOMS: atom_id res chain seq x y z
N VAL A 1 -23.87 4.58 10.65
CA VAL A 1 -23.72 3.43 11.55
C VAL A 1 -23.06 2.34 10.73
N LEU A 2 -21.73 2.32 10.68
CA LEU A 2 -20.97 1.21 10.12
C LEU A 2 -20.58 0.30 11.30
N ARG A 3 -21.36 -0.72 11.54
CA ARG A 3 -20.92 -1.88 12.29
C ARG A 3 -20.13 -2.77 11.33
N GLY A 4 -18.81 -2.66 11.35
CA GLY A 4 -17.90 -3.68 10.87
C GLY A 4 -17.42 -4.48 12.06
N GLU A 5 -17.89 -5.69 12.20
CA GLU A 5 -17.32 -6.67 13.12
C GLU A 5 -16.02 -7.18 12.52
N GLY A 6 -14.96 -7.15 13.30
CA GLY A 6 -13.67 -7.73 12.97
C GLY A 6 -12.59 -6.66 12.80
N GLY A 7 -11.86 -6.37 13.87
CA GLY A 7 -10.73 -5.48 13.85
C GLY A 7 -9.56 -6.06 13.06
N SER A 8 -9.51 -5.85 11.76
CA SER A 8 -8.26 -5.87 11.04
C SER A 8 -7.61 -4.49 11.22
N ASN A 9 -6.48 -4.44 11.89
CA ASN A 9 -5.72 -3.23 12.16
C ASN A 9 -4.85 -2.78 10.97
N ALA A 10 -4.92 -3.47 9.84
CA ALA A 10 -4.44 -2.94 8.57
C ALA A 10 -5.41 -1.86 8.12
N LEU A 11 -4.92 -0.76 7.58
CA LEU A 11 -5.73 0.05 6.67
C LEU A 11 -6.46 -0.95 5.78
N ASP A 12 -7.78 -0.92 5.76
CA ASP A 12 -8.57 -1.72 4.83
C ASP A 12 -8.29 -1.23 3.40
N LEU A 13 -7.06 -1.47 2.96
CA LEU A 13 -6.65 -1.34 1.56
C LEU A 13 -7.53 -2.20 0.63
N PRO A 14 -8.08 -3.37 1.03
CA PRO A 14 -9.09 -4.06 0.25
C PRO A 14 -10.36 -3.25 -0.01
N ASP A 15 -10.77 -2.38 0.90
CA ASP A 15 -11.95 -1.55 0.67
C ASP A 15 -11.68 -0.38 -0.29
N ILE A 16 -10.43 0.05 -0.43
CA ILE A 16 -10.00 1.00 -1.48
C ILE A 16 -9.97 0.33 -2.86
N GLN A 17 -10.16 -1.00 -2.94
CA GLN A 17 -9.96 -1.78 -4.16
C GLN A 17 -11.23 -2.31 -4.81
N LYS A 18 -12.41 -1.99 -4.30
CA LYS A 18 -13.65 -2.27 -5.04
C LYS A 18 -13.67 -1.40 -6.28
N GLN A 19 -13.15 -1.96 -7.38
CA GLN A 19 -13.28 -1.35 -8.71
C GLN A 19 -14.76 -1.04 -8.96
N GLY A 20 -15.06 0.22 -9.29
CA GLY A 20 -16.39 0.68 -9.59
C GLY A 20 -17.10 1.46 -8.47
N ASP A 21 -16.46 1.67 -7.31
CA ASP A 21 -17.01 2.56 -6.30
C ASP A 21 -16.46 3.98 -6.51
N PHE A 22 -17.33 4.89 -6.93
CA PHE A 22 -17.01 6.29 -7.18
C PHE A 22 -16.37 6.99 -5.97
N PHE A 23 -16.78 6.65 -4.76
CA PHE A 23 -16.22 7.20 -3.52
C PHE A 23 -14.81 6.66 -3.21
N VAL A 24 -14.39 5.60 -3.86
CA VAL A 24 -13.04 5.04 -3.74
C VAL A 24 -12.14 5.57 -4.85
N GLU A 25 -12.62 5.65 -6.08
CA GLU A 25 -11.82 6.06 -7.24
C GLU A 25 -11.54 7.57 -7.24
N SER A 26 -12.54 8.41 -6.90
CA SER A 26 -12.38 9.85 -6.89
C SER A 26 -11.22 10.35 -6.02
N PRO A 27 -11.08 9.92 -4.75
CA PRO A 27 -9.95 10.30 -3.91
C PRO A 27 -8.59 9.92 -4.49
N ILE A 28 -8.51 8.76 -5.16
CA ILE A 28 -7.27 8.29 -5.80
C ILE A 28 -6.89 9.23 -6.95
N ILE A 29 -7.86 9.66 -7.74
CA ILE A 29 -7.64 10.58 -8.86
C ILE A 29 -7.15 11.95 -8.34
N LEU A 30 -7.78 12.50 -7.31
CA LEU A 30 -7.35 13.76 -6.72
C LEU A 30 -5.94 13.66 -6.13
N LEU A 31 -5.64 12.59 -5.40
CA LEU A 31 -4.30 12.36 -4.85
C LEU A 31 -3.26 12.20 -5.96
N ALA A 32 -3.60 11.52 -7.06
CA ALA A 32 -2.73 11.41 -8.22
C ALA A 32 -2.46 12.78 -8.86
N ALA A 33 -3.46 13.65 -8.98
CA ALA A 33 -3.30 15.02 -9.47
C ALA A 33 -2.36 15.84 -8.57
N ILE A 34 -2.53 15.73 -7.25
CA ILE A 34 -1.66 16.40 -6.27
C ILE A 34 -0.22 15.91 -6.40
N ILE A 35 0.00 14.60 -6.46
CA ILE A 35 1.35 14.02 -6.61
C ILE A 35 1.97 14.46 -7.94
N TRP A 36 1.20 14.48 -9.03
CA TRP A 36 1.69 14.97 -10.31
C TRP A 36 2.09 16.44 -10.24
N TYR A 37 1.27 17.30 -9.64
CA TYR A 37 1.61 18.70 -9.40
C TYR A 37 2.93 18.83 -8.62
N LEU A 38 3.03 18.13 -7.49
CA LEU A 38 4.23 18.17 -6.63
C LEU A 38 5.48 17.68 -7.36
N ARG A 39 5.34 16.74 -8.31
CA ARG A 39 6.45 16.25 -9.12
C ARG A 39 6.99 17.32 -10.09
N ILE A 40 6.12 18.18 -10.59
CA ILE A 40 6.51 19.26 -11.53
C ILE A 40 6.98 20.48 -10.73
N TYR A 41 6.33 20.75 -9.61
CA TYR A 41 6.61 21.93 -8.78
C TYR A 41 8.04 21.90 -8.24
N ARG A 42 8.81 22.96 -8.54
CA ARG A 42 10.22 23.12 -8.14
C ARG A 42 11.09 21.88 -8.36
N GLY A 43 10.92 21.23 -9.52
CA GLY A 43 11.72 20.07 -9.89
C GLY A 43 11.47 18.83 -9.01
N GLY A 44 10.29 18.73 -8.38
CA GLY A 44 9.90 17.58 -7.57
C GLY A 44 10.43 17.60 -6.13
N LYS A 45 11.06 18.69 -5.68
CA LYS A 45 11.62 18.81 -4.32
C LYS A 45 10.62 18.45 -3.21
N TYR A 46 9.35 18.72 -3.42
CA TYR A 46 8.26 18.46 -2.47
C TYR A 46 7.38 17.26 -2.87
N CYS A 47 7.82 16.45 -3.84
CA CYS A 47 7.09 15.26 -4.25
C CYS A 47 7.29 14.11 -3.27
N THR A 48 6.85 14.30 -2.03
CA THR A 48 6.85 13.29 -0.98
C THR A 48 5.44 13.07 -0.47
N PHE A 49 5.20 11.91 0.13
CA PHE A 49 3.88 11.57 0.64
C PHE A 49 3.36 12.51 1.73
N PRO A 50 4.20 12.93 2.73
CA PRO A 50 3.79 13.96 3.68
C PRO A 50 3.36 15.26 3.05
N HIS A 51 4.08 15.76 2.05
CA HIS A 51 3.69 16.99 1.36
C HIS A 51 2.37 16.84 0.59
N ALA A 52 2.09 15.65 0.02
CA ALA A 52 0.82 15.39 -0.62
C ALA A 52 -0.34 15.40 0.38
N ILE A 53 -0.15 14.83 1.58
CA ILE A 53 -1.14 14.87 2.66
C ILE A 53 -1.38 16.32 3.13
N GLU A 54 -0.31 17.08 3.36
CA GLU A 54 -0.42 18.49 3.75
C GLU A 54 -1.13 19.34 2.68
N PHE A 55 -0.85 19.08 1.41
CA PHE A 55 -1.54 19.75 0.32
C PHE A 55 -3.04 19.41 0.30
N LEU A 56 -3.39 18.13 0.46
CA LEU A 56 -4.78 17.66 0.50
C LEU A 56 -5.55 18.27 1.69
N ASN A 57 -4.88 18.67 2.75
CA ASN A 57 -5.49 19.30 3.93
C ASN A 57 -5.70 20.81 3.79
N LYS A 58 -5.26 21.43 2.70
CA LYS A 58 -5.53 22.85 2.42
C LYS A 58 -7.02 23.10 2.14
N PRO A 59 -7.48 24.34 2.24
CA PRO A 59 -8.81 24.74 1.77
C PRO A 59 -9.03 24.37 0.30
N TYR A 60 -10.23 23.93 -0.05
CA TYR A 60 -10.55 23.50 -1.43
C TYR A 60 -10.28 24.60 -2.46
N ALA A 61 -10.59 25.86 -2.11
CA ALA A 61 -10.31 27.00 -2.98
C ALA A 61 -8.83 27.07 -3.36
N ASP A 62 -7.93 26.87 -2.39
CA ASP A 62 -6.48 26.89 -2.62
C ASP A 62 -6.05 25.70 -3.47
N ILE A 63 -6.54 24.49 -3.12
CA ILE A 63 -6.24 23.26 -3.85
C ILE A 63 -6.61 23.42 -5.33
N PHE A 64 -7.85 23.80 -5.61
CA PHE A 64 -8.32 23.89 -7.00
C PHE A 64 -7.70 25.07 -7.75
N THR A 65 -7.51 26.22 -7.11
CA THR A 65 -6.80 27.34 -7.74
C THR A 65 -5.40 26.96 -8.19
N ILE A 66 -4.67 26.24 -7.34
CA ILE A 66 -3.29 25.81 -7.68
C ILE A 66 -3.32 24.73 -8.77
N LEU A 67 -4.14 23.69 -8.62
CA LEU A 67 -4.14 22.56 -9.55
C LEU A 67 -4.65 22.94 -10.94
N THR A 68 -5.66 23.82 -11.03
CA THR A 68 -6.21 24.30 -12.34
C THR A 68 -5.26 25.23 -13.07
N SER A 69 -4.26 25.79 -12.40
CA SER A 69 -3.21 26.56 -13.09
C SER A 69 -2.31 25.69 -13.99
N TYR A 70 -2.43 24.37 -13.90
CA TYR A 70 -1.70 23.42 -14.72
C TYR A 70 -2.65 22.69 -15.70
N PRO A 71 -2.66 23.04 -17.00
CA PRO A 71 -3.59 22.45 -17.98
C PRO A 71 -3.50 20.92 -18.09
N ALA A 72 -2.34 20.34 -17.82
CA ALA A 72 -2.13 18.90 -17.85
C ALA A 72 -2.96 18.13 -16.80
N LEU A 73 -3.48 18.83 -15.79
CA LEU A 73 -4.28 18.24 -14.71
C LEU A 73 -5.80 18.37 -14.93
N GLU A 74 -6.24 19.08 -15.96
CA GLU A 74 -7.65 19.40 -16.21
C GLU A 74 -8.54 18.15 -16.21
N ASN A 75 -8.14 17.10 -16.91
CA ASN A 75 -8.91 15.85 -16.98
C ASN A 75 -9.05 15.13 -15.62
N TYR A 76 -8.08 15.30 -14.72
CA TYR A 76 -8.12 14.72 -13.38
C TYR A 76 -9.02 15.54 -12.43
N LEU A 77 -9.19 16.82 -12.72
CA LEU A 77 -9.90 17.75 -11.86
C LEU A 77 -11.36 17.93 -12.24
N SER A 78 -11.74 17.67 -13.50
CA SER A 78 -13.08 17.90 -14.01
C SER A 78 -14.20 17.42 -13.09
N PRO A 79 -14.20 16.16 -12.57
CA PRO A 79 -15.28 15.69 -11.70
C PRO A 79 -15.41 16.47 -10.39
N PHE A 80 -14.31 17.04 -9.90
CA PHE A 80 -14.28 17.81 -8.66
C PHE A 80 -14.65 19.27 -8.91
N MET A 81 -14.26 19.80 -10.06
CA MET A 81 -14.57 21.18 -10.44
C MET A 81 -16.07 21.36 -10.69
N ASP A 82 -16.72 20.38 -11.31
CA ASP A 82 -18.16 20.40 -11.53
C ASP A 82 -18.92 20.43 -10.18
N ALA A 83 -18.50 19.63 -9.21
CA ALA A 83 -19.07 19.63 -7.87
C ALA A 83 -18.76 20.94 -7.11
N TRP A 84 -17.56 21.47 -7.24
CA TRP A 84 -17.11 22.71 -6.59
C TRP A 84 -17.86 23.92 -7.13
N GLN A 85 -17.97 24.08 -8.46
CA GLN A 85 -18.63 25.22 -9.12
C GLN A 85 -20.15 25.09 -9.10
N GLY A 86 -20.67 23.87 -9.16
CA GLY A 86 -22.10 23.56 -9.11
C GLY A 86 -22.73 23.68 -7.72
N GLY A 87 -21.92 24.01 -6.67
CA GLY A 87 -22.42 24.17 -5.30
C GLY A 87 -22.70 22.86 -4.57
N ALA A 88 -22.32 21.70 -5.13
CA ALA A 88 -22.47 20.38 -4.50
C ALA A 88 -21.34 20.12 -3.48
N GLN A 89 -21.16 21.03 -2.54
CA GLN A 89 -20.04 20.98 -1.58
C GLN A 89 -20.08 19.74 -0.67
N ASP A 90 -21.27 19.29 -0.29
CA ASP A 90 -21.42 18.09 0.57
C ASP A 90 -20.92 16.83 -0.15
N GLN A 91 -21.20 16.69 -1.44
CA GLN A 91 -20.70 15.60 -2.25
C GLN A 91 -19.18 15.65 -2.38
N LEU A 92 -18.63 16.83 -2.64
CA LEU A 92 -17.20 17.05 -2.72
C LEU A 92 -16.50 16.72 -1.39
N GLN A 93 -17.08 17.16 -0.26
CA GLN A 93 -16.57 16.84 1.07
C GLN A 93 -16.58 15.33 1.33
N GLY A 94 -17.64 14.62 0.96
CA GLY A 94 -17.73 13.17 1.09
C GLY A 94 -16.64 12.44 0.30
N GLN A 95 -16.42 12.84 -0.93
CA GLN A 95 -15.37 12.28 -1.80
C GLN A 95 -13.98 12.51 -1.22
N ILE A 96 -13.66 13.71 -0.79
CA ILE A 96 -12.33 14.04 -0.27
C ILE A 96 -12.12 13.49 1.14
N ALA A 97 -13.15 13.43 1.98
CA ALA A 97 -13.08 12.88 3.33
C ALA A 97 -12.70 11.40 3.31
N SER A 98 -13.18 10.64 2.33
CA SER A 98 -12.82 9.23 2.18
C SER A 98 -11.31 9.01 1.92
N ALA A 99 -10.61 9.99 1.36
CA ALA A 99 -9.15 9.99 1.29
C ALA A 99 -8.49 10.52 2.56
N LYS A 100 -9.00 11.63 3.10
CA LYS A 100 -8.37 12.30 4.26
C LYS A 100 -8.35 11.41 5.49
N ILE A 101 -9.42 10.66 5.76
CA ILE A 101 -9.54 9.82 6.96
C ILE A 101 -8.44 8.74 7.02
N PRO A 102 -8.23 7.89 5.99
CA PRO A 102 -7.13 6.92 6.00
C PRO A 102 -5.76 7.59 6.08
N LEU A 103 -5.55 8.66 5.32
CA LEU A 103 -4.28 9.37 5.26
C LEU A 103 -3.91 10.09 6.56
N SER A 104 -4.91 10.51 7.35
CA SER A 104 -4.67 11.14 8.65
C SER A 104 -3.95 10.22 9.64
N ARG A 105 -4.10 8.90 9.49
CA ARG A 105 -3.39 7.90 10.31
C ARG A 105 -1.88 7.91 10.05
N MET A 106 -1.45 8.42 8.91
CA MET A 106 -0.03 8.53 8.53
C MET A 106 0.60 9.86 8.97
N ILE A 107 -0.16 10.72 9.64
CA ILE A 107 0.32 12.01 10.16
C ILE A 107 1.02 11.76 11.50
N SER A 108 2.34 11.57 11.45
CA SER A 108 3.18 11.55 12.64
C SER A 108 4.56 12.15 12.32
N PRO A 109 5.22 12.83 13.27
CA PRO A 109 6.54 13.41 13.03
C PRO A 109 7.58 12.37 12.58
N GLN A 110 7.50 11.14 13.10
CA GLN A 110 8.41 10.06 12.75
C GLN A 110 8.22 9.60 11.30
N LEU A 111 6.96 9.39 10.87
CA LEU A 111 6.66 9.03 9.49
C LEU A 111 7.00 10.16 8.53
N TYR A 112 6.74 11.41 8.91
CA TYR A 112 7.13 12.57 8.09
C TYR A 112 8.64 12.61 7.87
N TRP A 113 9.42 12.40 8.93
CA TRP A 113 10.87 12.33 8.82
C TRP A 113 11.32 11.25 7.83
N VAL A 114 10.83 10.01 8.01
CA VAL A 114 11.22 8.88 7.15
C VAL A 114 10.76 9.08 5.70
N MET A 115 9.53 9.57 5.49
CA MET A 115 8.92 9.65 4.15
C MET A 115 9.29 10.93 3.39
N THR A 116 9.98 11.88 4.01
CA THR A 116 10.57 13.05 3.34
C THR A 116 12.04 12.84 2.99
N GLY A 117 12.69 11.80 3.55
CA GLY A 117 14.05 11.40 3.19
C GLY A 117 14.14 10.79 1.80
N ASP A 118 15.31 10.84 1.20
CA ASP A 118 15.65 10.24 -0.10
C ASP A 118 17.07 9.67 -0.05
N ASP A 119 17.35 8.87 1.00
CA ASP A 119 18.69 8.37 1.29
C ASP A 119 19.05 7.15 0.44
N PHE A 120 18.06 6.41 -0.06
CA PHE A 120 18.25 5.22 -0.90
C PHE A 120 17.04 4.94 -1.78
N THR A 121 17.27 4.16 -2.82
CA THR A 121 16.22 3.70 -3.75
C THR A 121 15.75 2.29 -3.39
N LEU A 122 14.47 1.98 -3.65
CA LEU A 122 13.85 0.68 -3.34
C LEU A 122 14.11 -0.42 -4.38
N ASP A 123 14.94 -0.19 -5.38
CA ASP A 123 15.39 -1.16 -6.36
C ASP A 123 16.52 -2.04 -5.81
N LEU A 124 16.22 -2.82 -4.79
CA LEU A 124 17.19 -3.46 -3.92
C LEU A 124 18.13 -4.43 -4.63
N ASN A 125 17.66 -5.08 -5.69
CA ASN A 125 18.42 -6.04 -6.49
C ASN A 125 18.95 -5.45 -7.81
N ASN A 126 19.12 -4.15 -7.87
CA ASN A 126 19.75 -3.45 -9.00
C ASN A 126 21.22 -3.92 -9.13
N PRO A 127 21.67 -4.39 -10.32
CA PRO A 127 23.02 -4.84 -10.54
C PRO A 127 24.12 -3.81 -10.23
N GLU A 128 23.82 -2.52 -10.45
CA GLU A 128 24.78 -1.45 -10.24
C GLU A 128 24.92 -1.06 -8.76
N HIS A 129 23.82 -1.17 -8.01
CA HIS A 129 23.77 -0.75 -6.61
C HIS A 129 22.93 -1.70 -5.76
N PRO A 130 23.37 -2.96 -5.57
CA PRO A 130 22.64 -3.94 -4.78
C PRO A 130 22.59 -3.52 -3.30
N LYS A 131 21.44 -3.76 -2.67
CA LYS A 131 21.20 -3.36 -1.27
C LYS A 131 20.55 -4.49 -0.47
N ILE A 132 20.79 -4.47 0.82
CA ILE A 132 20.03 -5.25 1.80
C ILE A 132 19.20 -4.26 2.60
N LEU A 133 17.89 -4.49 2.64
CA LEU A 133 16.96 -3.69 3.41
C LEU A 133 16.35 -4.53 4.52
N CYS A 134 16.49 -4.07 5.75
CA CYS A 134 15.80 -4.62 6.91
C CYS A 134 14.70 -3.65 7.33
N VAL A 135 13.48 -4.16 7.41
CA VAL A 135 12.30 -3.37 7.80
C VAL A 135 11.74 -3.96 9.09
N GLY A 136 11.73 -3.16 10.14
CA GLY A 136 11.13 -3.52 11.43
C GLY A 136 9.74 -2.92 11.60
N ASN A 137 8.86 -3.65 12.30
CA ASN A 137 7.58 -3.15 12.76
C ASN A 137 7.60 -2.96 14.29
N ASN A 138 6.88 -1.97 14.78
CA ASN A 138 6.69 -1.77 16.22
C ASN A 138 5.26 -2.19 16.59
N PRO A 139 5.07 -3.25 17.40
CA PRO A 139 3.76 -3.74 17.76
C PRO A 139 2.88 -2.67 18.44
N ASP A 140 3.47 -1.80 19.27
CA ASP A 140 2.73 -0.76 20.00
C ASP A 140 2.15 0.31 19.08
N ARG A 141 2.70 0.45 17.85
CA ARG A 141 2.31 1.47 16.87
C ARG A 141 1.93 0.86 15.51
N GLN A 142 1.58 -0.41 15.51
CA GLN A 142 1.24 -1.13 14.29
C GLN A 142 0.18 -0.42 13.46
N ASN A 143 -0.88 0.11 14.10
CA ASN A 143 -1.96 0.83 13.42
C ASN A 143 -1.50 2.08 12.64
N ILE A 144 -0.37 2.68 13.03
CA ILE A 144 0.19 3.86 12.39
C ILE A 144 1.15 3.43 11.27
N TYR A 145 2.02 2.45 11.58
CA TYR A 145 3.11 2.08 10.69
C TYR A 145 2.70 1.10 9.58
N SER A 146 1.65 0.29 9.80
CA SER A 146 1.19 -0.70 8.81
C SER A 146 0.86 -0.09 7.45
N ALA A 147 0.28 1.10 7.42
CA ALA A 147 -0.03 1.80 6.18
C ALA A 147 1.24 2.20 5.39
N ALA A 148 2.22 2.77 6.08
CA ALA A 148 3.50 3.14 5.48
C ALA A 148 4.27 1.90 5.02
N LEU A 149 4.33 0.86 5.86
CA LEU A 149 4.97 -0.41 5.53
C LEU A 149 4.30 -1.07 4.33
N GLY A 150 2.97 -1.10 4.27
CA GLY A 150 2.22 -1.61 3.13
C GLY A 150 2.55 -0.88 1.82
N LEU A 151 2.71 0.44 1.87
CA LEU A 151 3.12 1.24 0.71
C LEU A 151 4.54 0.88 0.24
N TYR A 152 5.52 0.81 1.15
CA TYR A 152 6.88 0.40 0.84
C TYR A 152 6.93 -1.03 0.28
N ASN A 153 6.27 -1.97 0.95
CA ASN A 153 6.24 -3.38 0.56
C ASN A 153 5.64 -3.57 -0.83
N SER A 154 4.51 -2.92 -1.12
CA SER A 154 3.89 -2.94 -2.45
C SER A 154 4.86 -2.44 -3.54
N ARG A 155 5.65 -1.41 -3.24
CA ARG A 155 6.62 -0.87 -4.19
C ARG A 155 7.83 -1.78 -4.35
N ILE A 156 8.36 -2.34 -3.26
CA ILE A 156 9.49 -3.27 -3.27
C ILE A 156 9.17 -4.49 -4.12
N VAL A 157 8.00 -5.13 -3.93
CA VAL A 157 7.56 -6.27 -4.74
C VAL A 157 7.63 -5.97 -6.23
N LYS A 158 7.13 -4.82 -6.64
CA LYS A 158 7.12 -4.41 -8.05
C LYS A 158 8.52 -4.14 -8.60
N LEU A 159 9.45 -3.69 -7.76
CA LEU A 159 10.80 -3.33 -8.20
C LEU A 159 11.73 -4.53 -8.24
N VAL A 160 11.66 -5.44 -7.24
CA VAL A 160 12.53 -6.62 -7.19
C VAL A 160 12.09 -7.71 -8.16
N ASN A 161 10.78 -7.80 -8.48
CA ASN A 161 10.22 -8.81 -9.36
C ASN A 161 10.27 -8.39 -10.84
N LYS A 162 11.46 -8.06 -11.32
CA LYS A 162 11.73 -7.66 -12.71
C LYS A 162 12.80 -8.51 -13.35
N LYS A 163 12.72 -8.64 -14.68
CA LYS A 163 13.78 -9.27 -15.47
C LYS A 163 15.05 -8.42 -15.47
N GLY A 164 16.20 -9.05 -15.56
CA GLY A 164 17.49 -8.37 -15.65
C GLY A 164 18.08 -7.93 -14.31
N GLN A 165 17.38 -8.18 -13.21
CA GLN A 165 17.87 -7.88 -11.86
C GLN A 165 18.74 -9.01 -11.29
N LEU A 166 19.51 -8.71 -10.24
CA LEU A 166 20.25 -9.72 -9.49
C LEU A 166 19.31 -10.73 -8.81
N LYS A 167 19.85 -11.93 -8.54
CA LYS A 167 19.18 -12.89 -7.65
C LYS A 167 18.95 -12.22 -6.30
N SER A 168 17.77 -12.37 -5.78
CA SER A 168 17.40 -11.74 -4.50
C SER A 168 16.50 -12.66 -3.67
N SER A 169 16.31 -12.30 -2.41
CA SER A 169 15.37 -12.97 -1.52
C SER A 169 14.53 -11.96 -0.78
N ILE A 170 13.27 -12.32 -0.55
CA ILE A 170 12.35 -11.62 0.33
C ILE A 170 12.04 -12.58 1.48
N ILE A 171 12.38 -12.17 2.68
CA ILE A 171 12.14 -12.93 3.90
C ILE A 171 11.19 -12.12 4.77
N ILE A 172 10.03 -12.67 5.06
CA ILE A 172 9.00 -12.05 5.87
C ILE A 172 8.76 -12.93 7.08
N ASP A 173 9.13 -12.42 8.25
CA ASP A 173 8.77 -13.02 9.52
C ASP A 173 7.41 -12.46 9.96
N GLU A 174 6.51 -13.32 10.42
CA GLU A 174 5.16 -12.98 10.87
C GLU A 174 4.33 -12.24 9.79
N LEU A 175 4.16 -12.89 8.62
CA LEU A 175 3.43 -12.35 7.47
C LEU A 175 2.05 -11.75 7.80
N PRO A 176 1.21 -12.32 8.70
CA PRO A 176 -0.09 -11.74 9.04
C PRO A 176 -0.03 -10.36 9.70
N THR A 177 1.10 -9.98 10.30
CA THR A 177 1.23 -8.67 10.98
C THR A 177 1.45 -7.51 10.01
N ILE A 178 1.83 -7.81 8.78
CA ILE A 178 2.12 -6.80 7.76
C ILE A 178 1.38 -7.18 6.48
N TYR A 179 0.42 -6.37 6.06
CA TYR A 179 -0.25 -6.60 4.78
C TYR A 179 0.72 -6.36 3.62
N PHE A 180 1.00 -7.42 2.86
CA PHE A 180 1.94 -7.39 1.75
C PHE A 180 1.17 -7.61 0.44
N ARG A 181 0.58 -6.55 -0.09
CA ARG A 181 -0.26 -6.63 -1.29
C ARG A 181 0.50 -7.20 -2.48
N GLY A 182 -0.10 -8.19 -3.12
CA GLY A 182 0.46 -8.83 -4.33
C GLY A 182 1.55 -9.85 -4.02
N ILE A 183 1.63 -10.33 -2.78
CA ILE A 183 2.57 -11.40 -2.40
C ILE A 183 2.25 -12.70 -3.14
N ASP A 184 1.00 -13.00 -3.38
CA ASP A 184 0.51 -14.13 -4.18
C ASP A 184 1.07 -14.08 -5.61
N ASN A 185 0.97 -12.94 -6.26
CA ASN A 185 1.52 -12.71 -7.59
C ASN A 185 3.06 -12.76 -7.58
N LEU A 186 3.70 -12.22 -6.55
CA LEU A 186 5.13 -12.34 -6.38
C LEU A 186 5.55 -13.82 -6.34
N ILE A 187 4.93 -14.63 -5.48
CA ILE A 187 5.28 -16.05 -5.33
C ILE A 187 5.12 -16.79 -6.67
N ALA A 188 4.02 -16.54 -7.37
CA ALA A 188 3.74 -17.15 -8.66
C ALA A 188 4.77 -16.81 -9.76
N THR A 189 5.35 -15.60 -9.73
CA THR A 189 6.25 -15.09 -10.78
C THR A 189 7.71 -14.99 -10.36
N ALA A 190 8.01 -15.09 -9.08
CA ALA A 190 9.32 -14.88 -8.49
C ALA A 190 10.42 -15.78 -9.08
N ARG A 191 10.08 -17.05 -9.37
CA ARG A 191 11.02 -18.02 -9.95
C ARG A 191 11.63 -17.54 -11.26
N SER A 192 10.83 -16.98 -12.15
CA SER A 192 11.27 -16.50 -13.47
C SER A 192 12.19 -15.27 -13.34
N ASN A 193 12.05 -14.51 -12.27
CA ASN A 193 12.81 -13.32 -11.95
C ASN A 193 13.92 -13.55 -10.94
N LYS A 194 14.19 -14.83 -10.58
CA LYS A 194 15.24 -15.27 -9.66
C LYS A 194 15.09 -14.65 -8.25
N VAL A 195 13.86 -14.51 -7.78
CA VAL A 195 13.52 -14.04 -6.43
C VAL A 195 13.10 -15.24 -5.58
N ALA A 196 13.81 -15.50 -4.49
CA ALA A 196 13.39 -16.46 -3.47
C ALA A 196 12.46 -15.76 -2.47
N VAL A 197 11.40 -16.45 -2.07
CA VAL A 197 10.44 -15.93 -1.09
C VAL A 197 10.36 -16.89 0.08
N CYS A 198 10.55 -16.38 1.29
CA CYS A 198 10.38 -17.11 2.53
C CYS A 198 9.35 -16.38 3.40
N LEU A 199 8.27 -17.08 3.75
CA LEU A 199 7.16 -16.53 4.53
C LEU A 199 7.07 -17.27 5.85
N GLY A 200 7.18 -16.56 6.97
CA GLY A 200 6.97 -17.06 8.32
C GLY A 200 5.60 -16.61 8.84
N PHE A 201 4.88 -17.54 9.49
CA PHE A 201 3.64 -17.25 10.22
C PHE A 201 3.32 -18.42 11.17
N GLN A 202 2.46 -18.19 12.14
CA GLN A 202 2.18 -19.17 13.18
C GLN A 202 0.98 -20.06 12.81
N ASP A 203 -0.04 -19.51 12.15
CA ASP A 203 -1.28 -20.22 11.86
C ASP A 203 -1.91 -19.74 10.53
N PHE A 204 -2.43 -20.68 9.74
CA PHE A 204 -3.15 -20.39 8.49
C PHE A 204 -4.47 -19.64 8.74
N SER A 205 -5.10 -19.80 9.88
CA SER A 205 -6.32 -19.05 10.22
C SER A 205 -6.06 -17.55 10.34
N GLN A 206 -4.88 -17.16 10.85
CA GLN A 206 -4.47 -15.76 10.90
C GLN A 206 -4.22 -15.22 9.49
N LEU A 207 -3.57 -16.02 8.64
CA LEU A 207 -3.36 -15.64 7.26
C LEU A 207 -4.69 -15.44 6.49
N ALA A 208 -5.64 -16.36 6.69
CA ALA A 208 -6.97 -16.25 6.08
C ALA A 208 -7.77 -15.04 6.58
N ARG A 209 -7.67 -14.71 7.86
CA ARG A 209 -8.30 -13.53 8.45
C ARG A 209 -7.78 -12.23 7.84
N ASP A 210 -6.46 -12.11 7.66
CA ASP A 210 -5.81 -10.83 7.32
C ASP A 210 -5.63 -10.65 5.80
N TYR A 211 -5.53 -11.74 5.03
CA TYR A 211 -5.41 -11.74 3.56
C TYR A 211 -6.70 -12.17 2.85
N GLY A 212 -7.65 -12.73 3.57
CA GLY A 212 -8.85 -13.36 3.01
C GLY A 212 -8.59 -14.80 2.54
N ASP A 213 -9.64 -15.62 2.55
CA ASP A 213 -9.56 -17.06 2.24
C ASP A 213 -8.99 -17.36 0.86
N LYS A 214 -9.30 -16.53 -0.13
CA LYS A 214 -8.84 -16.75 -1.52
C LYS A 214 -7.34 -16.54 -1.64
N GLU A 215 -6.81 -15.45 -1.11
CA GLU A 215 -5.40 -15.11 -1.19
C GLU A 215 -4.56 -16.06 -0.32
N ALA A 216 -5.03 -16.39 0.88
CA ALA A 216 -4.39 -17.38 1.74
C ALA A 216 -4.26 -18.77 1.07
N LYS A 217 -5.31 -19.23 0.41
CA LYS A 217 -5.27 -20.48 -0.38
C LYS A 217 -4.31 -20.42 -1.56
N VAL A 218 -4.23 -19.29 -2.25
CA VAL A 218 -3.27 -19.12 -3.35
C VAL A 218 -1.84 -19.18 -2.81
N ILE A 219 -1.55 -18.51 -1.71
CA ILE A 219 -0.24 -18.56 -1.05
C ILE A 219 0.10 -20.01 -0.69
N GLN A 220 -0.80 -20.71 0.00
CA GLN A 220 -0.59 -22.12 0.41
C GLN A 220 -0.33 -23.06 -0.77
N ASN A 221 -1.06 -22.91 -1.87
CA ASN A 221 -0.96 -23.80 -3.03
C ASN A 221 0.22 -23.46 -3.95
N THR A 222 0.80 -22.26 -3.83
CA THR A 222 1.85 -21.81 -4.75
C THR A 222 3.26 -22.01 -4.15
N VAL A 223 3.37 -22.11 -2.82
CA VAL A 223 4.65 -22.39 -2.17
C VAL A 223 5.13 -23.80 -2.46
N GLY A 224 6.41 -23.92 -2.84
CA GLY A 224 6.99 -25.22 -3.21
C GLY A 224 7.51 -26.05 -2.04
N ASN A 225 7.77 -25.41 -0.89
CA ASN A 225 8.28 -26.07 0.32
C ASN A 225 7.57 -25.50 1.56
N ILE A 226 7.13 -26.37 2.44
CA ILE A 226 6.51 -26.01 3.70
C ILE A 226 7.35 -26.65 4.81
N PHE A 227 7.82 -25.81 5.74
CA PHE A 227 8.51 -26.24 6.94
C PHE A 227 7.59 -25.99 8.14
N SER A 228 7.18 -27.06 8.81
CA SER A 228 6.32 -26.98 9.98
C SER A 228 7.09 -27.44 11.21
N GLY A 229 7.04 -26.60 12.27
CA GLY A 229 7.50 -26.97 13.60
C GLY A 229 6.39 -27.64 14.41
N GLN A 230 6.25 -27.26 15.67
CA GLN A 230 5.12 -27.71 16.50
C GLN A 230 3.85 -26.99 16.06
N VAL A 231 2.86 -27.74 15.60
CA VAL A 231 1.58 -27.21 15.13
C VAL A 231 0.50 -27.47 16.18
N VAL A 232 -0.20 -26.40 16.56
CA VAL A 232 -1.32 -26.47 17.51
C VAL A 232 -2.67 -26.62 16.80
N GLY A 233 -2.72 -26.38 15.47
CA GLY A 233 -3.95 -26.42 14.65
C GLY A 233 -4.05 -27.64 13.75
N CYS A 234 -5.28 -28.15 13.59
CA CYS A 234 -5.62 -29.39 12.90
C CYS A 234 -5.45 -29.39 11.36
N LEU A 235 -5.20 -28.24 10.73
CA LEU A 235 -5.25 -28.09 9.25
C LEU A 235 -4.04 -28.61 8.48
N LEU A 236 -2.92 -28.87 9.13
CA LEU A 236 -1.74 -29.43 8.46
C LEU A 236 -1.74 -30.95 8.34
N TYR A 237 -2.58 -31.64 9.11
CA TYR A 237 -2.69 -33.10 9.06
C TYR A 237 -3.51 -33.65 7.90
N THR A 238 -4.22 -32.80 7.17
CA THR A 238 -5.10 -33.25 6.07
C THR A 238 -4.47 -33.17 4.68
N SER A 239 -3.27 -32.62 4.54
CA SER A 239 -2.61 -32.53 3.23
C SER A 239 -1.74 -33.74 2.86
N ASP A 240 -1.43 -34.63 3.81
CA ASP A 240 -0.59 -35.81 3.59
C ASP A 240 -1.39 -37.13 3.34
N ALA A 241 -2.71 -37.01 3.16
CA ALA A 241 -3.57 -38.18 2.92
C ALA A 241 -4.24 -38.15 1.52
N ALA A 242 -3.51 -37.76 0.47
CA ALA A 242 -3.95 -37.92 -0.91
C ALA A 242 -2.81 -38.35 -1.81
#